data_de80c0bfe86ff34cb1150107fbf2c86e
#
_entry.id   de80c0bfe86ff34cb1150107fbf2c86e
#
_cell.length_a   1.000
_cell.length_b   1.000
_cell.length_c   1.000
_cell.angle_alpha   90.00
_cell.angle_beta   90.00
_cell.angle_gamma   90.00
#
_symmetry.space_group_name_H-M   'P 1'
#
loop_
_entity.id
_entity.type
_entity.pdbx_description
1 polymer ?
#
loop_
_entity_poly.entity_id
_entity_poly.type
_entity_poly.pdbx_seq_one_letter_code
_entity_poly.pdbx_strand_id
1 'polypeptide(L)'
;VQVEHGNVVSNCFIIDKKLAYITDVSDIYKKDYFYFKNLKYLIIDCLWYNFHPSHFNLEKSLYFIKKFKPKNAILSNLSPVLDYNQLKKVIPKNVIPAHDGLTIEL
;
A
#
# COMPACT_ATOMS: atom_id res chain seq x y z
N VAL A 1 11.13 9.31 -0.94
CA VAL A 1 11.66 8.16 -0.17
C VAL A 1 11.85 6.99 -1.11
N GLN A 2 13.00 6.35 -1.05
CA GLN A 2 13.30 5.17 -1.86
C GLN A 2 12.84 3.91 -1.16
N VAL A 3 12.30 2.97 -1.94
CA VAL A 3 11.88 1.64 -1.46
C VAL A 3 12.46 0.56 -2.37
N GLU A 4 12.52 -0.67 -1.88
CA GLU A 4 12.90 -1.81 -2.71
C GLU A 4 11.81 -2.17 -3.70
N HIS A 5 12.22 -2.53 -4.92
CA HIS A 5 11.36 -3.04 -5.96
C HIS A 5 12.11 -4.17 -6.69
N GLY A 6 12.10 -5.37 -6.09
CA GLY A 6 12.90 -6.48 -6.56
C GLY A 6 14.39 -6.17 -6.50
N ASN A 7 15.07 -6.21 -7.65
CA ASN A 7 16.50 -5.93 -7.77
C ASN A 7 16.84 -4.44 -8.00
N VAL A 8 15.81 -3.57 -8.02
CA VAL A 8 15.99 -2.14 -8.24
C VAL A 8 15.32 -1.37 -7.10
N VAL A 9 15.51 -0.07 -7.07
CA VAL A 9 14.79 0.80 -6.15
C VAL A 9 13.73 1.59 -6.93
N SER A 10 12.64 1.91 -6.25
CA SER A 10 11.64 2.85 -6.76
C SER A 10 11.44 3.98 -5.77
N ASN A 11 10.72 5.00 -6.17
CA ASN A 11 10.41 6.13 -5.30
C ASN A 11 8.98 6.05 -4.82
N CYS A 12 8.78 6.28 -3.53
CA CYS A 12 7.46 6.58 -3.00
C CYS A 12 7.37 8.07 -2.69
N PHE A 13 6.16 8.56 -2.59
CA PHE A 13 5.88 9.99 -2.42
C PHE A 13 5.12 10.23 -1.13
N ILE A 14 5.57 11.22 -0.36
CA ILE A 14 4.88 11.69 0.84
C ILE A 14 4.36 13.09 0.52
N ILE A 15 3.07 13.29 0.63
CA ILE A 15 2.40 14.55 0.29
C ILE A 15 1.83 15.17 1.56
N ASP A 16 2.28 16.39 1.88
CA ASP A 16 1.83 17.19 3.02
C ASP A 16 1.91 16.46 4.37
N LYS A 17 2.78 15.46 4.49
CA LYS A 17 2.86 14.58 5.66
C LYS A 17 1.55 13.86 5.98
N LYS A 18 0.60 13.84 5.05
CA LYS A 18 -0.75 13.26 5.23
C LYS A 18 -0.98 12.03 4.39
N LEU A 19 -0.37 11.96 3.23
CA LEU A 19 -0.57 10.86 2.29
C LEU A 19 0.78 10.28 1.89
N ALA A 20 0.88 8.95 1.93
CA ALA A 20 1.99 8.23 1.30
C ALA A 20 1.47 7.43 0.11
N TYR A 21 2.15 7.52 -1.00
CA TYR A 21 1.87 6.78 -2.22
C TYR A 21 3.04 5.84 -2.48
N ILE A 22 2.84 4.55 -2.21
CA ILE A 22 3.88 3.52 -2.30
C ILE A 22 3.40 2.45 -3.26
N THR A 23 3.77 2.57 -4.52
CA THR A 23 3.53 1.54 -5.52
C THR A 23 4.87 1.01 -6.03
N ASP A 24 4.83 -0.14 -6.68
CA ASP A 24 6.04 -0.80 -7.15
C ASP A 24 7.05 -1.01 -6.01
N VAL A 25 6.61 -1.73 -4.98
CA VAL A 25 7.41 -1.95 -3.78
C VAL A 25 7.42 -3.41 -3.37
N SER A 26 8.58 -3.93 -3.02
CA SER A 26 8.75 -5.26 -2.44
C SER A 26 9.18 -5.22 -0.99
N ASP A 27 9.76 -4.13 -0.52
CA ASP A 27 10.06 -3.90 0.88
C ASP A 27 10.32 -2.42 1.18
N ILE A 28 10.21 -2.05 2.44
CA ILE A 28 10.43 -0.68 2.93
C ILE A 28 11.59 -0.73 3.92
N TYR A 29 12.56 0.18 3.76
CA TYR A 29 13.72 0.24 4.64
C TYR A 29 13.30 0.73 6.03
N LYS A 30 13.75 0.01 7.07
CA LYS A 30 13.42 0.34 8.47
C LYS A 30 13.82 1.77 8.85
N LYS A 31 14.92 2.26 8.31
CA LYS A 31 15.41 3.62 8.58
C LYS A 31 14.41 4.69 8.14
N ASP A 32 13.51 4.36 7.24
CA ASP A 32 12.54 5.29 6.66
C ASP A 32 11.12 5.13 7.22
N TYR A 33 10.89 4.24 8.16
CA TYR A 33 9.56 3.99 8.73
C TYR A 33 8.94 5.24 9.34
N PHE A 34 9.73 6.17 9.83
CA PHE A 34 9.21 7.39 10.45
C PHE A 34 8.45 8.29 9.48
N TYR A 35 8.70 8.19 8.17
CA TYR A 35 7.96 8.96 7.17
C TYR A 35 6.49 8.54 7.04
N PHE A 36 6.17 7.32 7.49
CA PHE A 36 4.85 6.71 7.31
C PHE A 36 3.97 6.79 8.56
N LYS A 37 4.37 7.57 9.55
CA LYS A 37 3.58 7.75 10.78
C LYS A 37 2.55 8.86 10.61
N ASN A 38 1.40 8.70 11.29
CA ASN A 38 0.35 9.70 11.36
C ASN A 38 -0.24 10.10 10.01
N LEU A 39 -0.27 9.15 9.09
CA LEU A 39 -0.85 9.39 7.76
C LEU A 39 -2.37 9.38 7.83
N LYS A 40 -3.00 10.28 7.08
CA LYS A 40 -4.43 10.24 6.81
C LYS A 40 -4.76 9.13 5.81
N TYR A 41 -3.93 8.98 4.78
CA TYR A 41 -4.06 7.95 3.75
C TYR A 41 -2.74 7.29 3.46
N LEU A 42 -2.79 5.98 3.29
CA LEU A 42 -1.67 5.18 2.76
C LEU A 42 -2.15 4.45 1.53
N ILE A 43 -1.65 4.82 0.37
CA ILE A 43 -1.89 4.09 -0.88
C ILE A 43 -0.71 3.15 -1.07
N ILE A 44 -0.97 1.86 -1.05
CA ILE A 44 0.08 0.84 -0.96
C ILE A 44 -0.13 -0.25 -2.01
N ASP A 45 0.98 -0.70 -2.56
CA ASP A 45 1.03 -1.79 -3.54
C ASP A 45 0.43 -3.06 -2.95
N CYS A 46 -0.41 -3.74 -3.72
CA CYS A 46 -0.98 -5.05 -3.38
C CYS A 46 -1.29 -5.78 -4.68
N LEU A 47 -0.28 -6.44 -5.25
CA LEU A 47 -0.43 -7.03 -6.57
C LEU A 47 -1.35 -8.24 -6.55
N TRP A 48 -1.19 -9.15 -5.57
CA TRP A 48 -1.89 -10.43 -5.55
C TRP A 48 -1.88 -11.02 -4.13
N TYR A 49 -2.54 -12.18 -3.99
CA TYR A 49 -2.54 -12.93 -2.72
C TYR A 49 -1.19 -13.60 -2.45
N ASN A 50 -0.55 -14.13 -3.50
CA ASN A 50 0.68 -14.89 -3.38
C ASN A 50 1.91 -13.99 -3.44
N PHE A 51 3.02 -14.50 -2.91
CA PHE A 51 4.30 -13.80 -2.93
C PHE A 51 4.71 -13.42 -4.36
N HIS A 52 5.26 -12.20 -4.50
CA HIS A 52 5.89 -11.73 -5.73
C HIS A 52 7.23 -11.06 -5.36
N PRO A 53 8.31 -11.30 -6.13
CA PRO A 53 9.63 -10.78 -5.77
C PRO A 53 9.76 -9.25 -5.84
N SER A 54 8.92 -8.58 -6.63
CA SER A 54 9.02 -7.14 -6.88
C SER A 54 7.89 -6.31 -6.31
N HIS A 55 6.80 -6.95 -5.87
CA HIS A 55 5.60 -6.27 -5.38
C HIS A 55 5.13 -6.87 -4.06
N PHE A 56 4.47 -6.06 -3.25
CA PHE A 56 3.76 -6.56 -2.08
C PHE A 56 2.61 -7.47 -2.51
N ASN A 57 2.42 -8.54 -1.75
CA ASN A 57 1.18 -9.32 -1.77
C ASN A 57 0.23 -8.76 -0.70
N LEU A 58 -0.97 -9.33 -0.60
CA LEU A 58 -1.97 -8.88 0.38
C LEU A 58 -1.45 -8.96 1.81
N GLU A 59 -0.82 -10.08 2.19
CA GLU A 59 -0.32 -10.27 3.55
C GLU A 59 0.69 -9.19 3.94
N LYS A 60 1.65 -8.89 3.06
CA LYS A 60 2.69 -7.90 3.35
C LYS A 60 2.14 -6.49 3.36
N SER A 61 1.19 -6.18 2.48
CA SER A 61 0.51 -4.88 2.49
C SER A 61 -0.25 -4.66 3.79
N LEU A 62 -1.00 -5.66 4.24
CA LEU A 62 -1.72 -5.57 5.51
C LEU A 62 -0.78 -5.50 6.71
N TYR A 63 0.37 -6.17 6.65
CA TYR A 63 1.40 -6.06 7.69
C TYR A 63 1.86 -4.61 7.86
N PHE A 64 2.19 -3.91 6.78
CA PHE A 64 2.65 -2.53 6.85
C PHE A 64 1.52 -1.56 7.21
N ILE A 65 0.30 -1.81 6.75
CA ILE A 65 -0.87 -1.01 7.17
C ILE A 65 -1.06 -1.11 8.68
N LYS A 66 -0.98 -2.30 9.24
CA LYS A 66 -1.07 -2.50 10.69
C LYS A 66 0.08 -1.83 11.44
N LYS A 67 1.27 -1.86 10.86
CA LYS A 67 2.46 -1.28 11.47
C LYS A 67 2.41 0.24 11.48
N PHE A 68 2.06 0.87 10.37
CA PHE A 68 2.05 2.33 10.23
C PHE A 68 0.76 2.99 10.75
N LYS A 69 -0.32 2.23 10.85
CA LYS A 69 -1.61 2.68 11.38
C LYS A 69 -2.14 3.97 10.74
N PRO A 70 -2.24 4.05 9.40
CA PRO A 70 -2.88 5.19 8.78
C PRO A 70 -4.36 5.23 9.16
N LYS A 71 -4.99 6.40 9.04
CA LYS A 71 -6.44 6.48 9.25
C LYS A 71 -7.19 5.64 8.23
N ASN A 72 -6.75 5.68 6.98
CA ASN A 72 -7.31 4.88 5.88
C ASN A 72 -6.18 4.38 4.99
N ALA A 73 -6.39 3.22 4.38
CA ALA A 73 -5.45 2.67 3.41
C ALA A 73 -6.18 2.26 2.14
N ILE A 74 -5.48 2.38 1.02
CA ILE A 74 -6.00 2.02 -0.30
C ILE A 74 -5.02 1.03 -0.92
N LEU A 75 -5.51 -0.16 -1.24
CA LEU A 75 -4.73 -1.18 -1.94
C LEU A 75 -4.72 -0.86 -3.42
N SER A 76 -3.54 -0.70 -3.97
CA SER A 76 -3.34 -0.27 -5.36
C SER A 76 -2.59 -1.32 -6.16
N ASN A 77 -2.55 -1.14 -7.46
CA ASN A 77 -1.81 -2.02 -8.38
C ASN A 77 -2.34 -3.45 -8.39
N LEU A 78 -3.66 -3.59 -8.20
CA LEU A 78 -4.30 -4.90 -8.06
C LEU A 78 -4.27 -5.67 -9.37
N SER A 79 -3.86 -6.95 -9.29
CA SER A 79 -3.93 -7.86 -10.42
C SER A 79 -5.38 -8.10 -10.84
N PRO A 80 -5.65 -8.31 -12.14
CA PRO A 80 -7.00 -8.63 -12.62
C PRO A 80 -7.60 -9.91 -12.02
N VAL A 81 -6.78 -10.80 -11.46
CA VAL A 81 -7.29 -12.02 -10.82
C VAL A 81 -7.84 -11.76 -9.42
N LEU A 82 -7.62 -10.57 -8.84
CA LEU A 82 -8.20 -10.20 -7.56
C LEU A 82 -9.62 -9.70 -7.76
N ASP A 83 -10.59 -10.41 -7.17
CA ASP A 83 -11.98 -9.99 -7.17
C ASP A 83 -12.20 -8.92 -6.10
N TYR A 84 -12.64 -7.75 -6.50
CA TYR A 84 -12.90 -6.61 -5.62
C TYR A 84 -13.84 -6.98 -4.46
N ASN A 85 -14.93 -7.68 -4.76
CA ASN A 85 -15.92 -8.03 -3.74
C ASN A 85 -15.40 -9.07 -2.75
N GLN A 86 -14.62 -10.04 -3.23
CA GLN A 86 -13.99 -11.02 -2.36
C GLN A 86 -12.90 -10.37 -1.49
N LEU A 87 -12.10 -9.50 -2.07
CA LEU A 87 -11.05 -8.78 -1.36
C LEU A 87 -11.63 -7.95 -0.21
N LYS A 88 -12.73 -7.24 -0.45
CA LYS A 88 -13.40 -6.44 0.59
C LYS A 88 -13.84 -7.24 1.80
N LYS A 89 -14.12 -8.54 1.64
CA LYS A 89 -14.56 -9.40 2.74
C LYS A 89 -13.44 -9.78 3.70
N VAL A 90 -12.18 -9.72 3.26
CA VAL A 90 -11.03 -10.21 4.03
C VAL A 90 -10.14 -9.11 4.55
N ILE A 91 -10.45 -7.85 4.28
CA ILE A 91 -9.63 -6.70 4.69
C ILE A 91 -10.34 -5.88 5.77
N PRO A 92 -9.58 -5.13 6.61
CA PRO A 92 -10.17 -4.26 7.63
C PRO A 92 -11.08 -3.17 7.04
N LYS A 93 -11.94 -2.60 7.89
CA LYS A 93 -12.91 -1.56 7.46
C LYS A 93 -12.27 -0.31 6.88
N ASN A 94 -11.11 0.08 7.40
CA ASN A 94 -10.41 1.29 6.97
C ASN A 94 -9.48 1.03 5.77
N VAL A 95 -9.54 -0.15 5.19
CA VAL A 95 -8.76 -0.53 4.00
C VAL A 95 -9.74 -0.77 2.86
N ILE A 96 -9.51 -0.13 1.73
CA ILE A 96 -10.33 -0.30 0.53
C ILE A 96 -9.46 -0.65 -0.66
N PRO A 97 -9.93 -1.53 -1.56
CA PRO A 97 -9.26 -1.74 -2.85
C PRO A 97 -9.46 -0.50 -3.74
N ALA A 98 -8.43 -0.12 -4.47
CA ALA A 98 -8.56 0.96 -5.44
C ALA A 98 -9.49 0.55 -6.58
N HIS A 99 -10.21 1.51 -7.14
CA HIS A 99 -11.00 1.32 -8.35
C HIS A 99 -10.98 2.60 -9.16
N ASP A 100 -11.30 2.47 -10.46
CA ASP A 100 -11.34 3.63 -11.34
C ASP A 100 -12.39 4.63 -10.85
N GLY A 101 -11.99 5.89 -10.80
CA GLY A 101 -12.87 6.96 -10.34
C GLY A 101 -12.88 7.19 -8.83
N LEU A 102 -12.12 6.38 -8.05
CA LEU A 102 -12.00 6.62 -6.61
C LEU A 102 -11.33 7.97 -6.35
N THR A 103 -11.96 8.78 -5.51
CA THR A 103 -11.40 10.07 -5.08
C THR A 103 -11.27 10.11 -3.58
N ILE A 104 -10.24 10.82 -3.10
CA ILE A 104 -10.01 11.06 -1.68
C ILE A 104 -9.72 12.54 -1.46
N GLU A 105 -9.98 13.01 -0.25
CA GLU A 105 -9.67 14.40 0.15
C GLU A 105 -8.65 14.41 1.28
N LEU A 106 -7.66 15.24 1.13
CA LEU A 106 -6.64 15.47 2.16
C LEU A 106 -7.05 16.68 3.10
#